data_b5549fd935c9ccc0898de215bfa3a032
#
_entry.id   b5549fd935c9ccc0898de215bfa3a032
#
_cell.length_a   1.000
_cell.length_b   1.000
_cell.length_c   1.000
_cell.angle_alpha   90.00
_cell.angle_beta   90.00
_cell.angle_gamma   90.00
#
_symmetry.space_group_name_H-M   'P 1'
#
loop_
_entity.id
_entity.type
_entity.pdbx_description
1 polymer ?
#
loop_
_entity_poly.entity_id
_entity_poly.type
_entity_poly.pdbx_seq_one_letter_code
_entity_poly.pdbx_strand_id
1 'polypeptide(L)'
;AKGYSAVMMQHGAEPQAQVVQDILQKVYGPGQGTGPKDEVGQVLYMRGVVGVMLAVEAVRRAQERFGKGKVMTTEQVRWGLENLNLDQKKLDALGFAGVMRPVSTSCQDHMGSTYARIHTWDGAKWNFSSDWYQADEQIIKPMVKAAADKYAGDKKLTRRAPEDCQS
;
A
#
# COMPACT_ATOMS: atom_id res chain seq x y z
N ALA A 1 -2.25 0.08 29.29
CA ALA A 1 -2.08 1.00 28.14
C ALA A 1 -3.42 1.37 27.46
N LYS A 2 -4.57 1.21 28.15
CA LYS A 2 -5.87 1.69 27.65
C LYS A 2 -5.79 3.20 27.36
N GLY A 3 -6.27 3.62 26.17
CA GLY A 3 -6.19 5.00 25.71
C GLY A 3 -4.91 5.33 24.90
N TYR A 4 -3.99 4.37 24.74
CA TYR A 4 -2.85 4.55 23.87
C TYR A 4 -3.31 4.70 22.42
N SER A 5 -2.81 5.72 21.73
CA SER A 5 -3.16 6.00 20.33
C SER A 5 -1.94 5.91 19.42
N ALA A 6 -2.14 5.43 18.21
CA ALA A 6 -1.10 5.31 17.20
C ALA A 6 -1.60 5.83 15.83
N VAL A 7 -0.72 6.47 15.09
CA VAL A 7 -0.97 6.86 13.70
C VAL A 7 -0.63 5.69 12.79
N MET A 8 -1.54 5.35 11.90
CA MET A 8 -1.40 4.22 10.99
C MET A 8 -1.73 4.64 9.56
N MET A 9 -0.89 4.27 8.61
CA MET A 9 -1.12 4.44 7.18
C MET A 9 -1.79 3.21 6.56
N GLN A 10 -1.62 2.04 7.19
CA GLN A 10 -2.25 0.78 6.82
C GLN A 10 -2.88 0.17 8.06
N HIS A 11 -3.99 -0.52 7.87
CA HIS A 11 -4.79 -1.05 8.96
C HIS A 11 -4.91 -2.56 8.89
N GLY A 12 -5.26 -3.16 10.03
CA GLY A 12 -6.09 -4.33 10.02
C GLY A 12 -7.39 -4.00 9.27
N ALA A 13 -8.05 -5.00 8.76
CA ALA A 13 -9.36 -4.85 8.15
C ALA A 13 -10.44 -5.30 9.12
N GLU A 14 -11.57 -4.61 9.10
CA GLU A 14 -12.75 -5.07 9.84
C GLU A 14 -13.16 -6.46 9.37
N PRO A 15 -13.69 -7.32 10.25
CA PRO A 15 -14.05 -8.70 9.89
C PRO A 15 -15.00 -8.79 8.69
N GLN A 16 -15.84 -7.79 8.48
CA GLN A 16 -16.79 -7.73 7.36
C GLN A 16 -16.17 -7.22 6.04
N ALA A 17 -14.93 -6.77 6.04
CA ALA A 17 -14.27 -6.32 4.81
C ALA A 17 -14.22 -7.46 3.78
N GLN A 18 -14.52 -7.14 2.51
CA GLN A 18 -14.64 -8.14 1.45
C GLN A 18 -13.38 -9.02 1.33
N VAL A 19 -12.19 -8.41 1.36
CA VAL A 19 -10.93 -9.17 1.28
C VAL A 19 -10.75 -10.14 2.45
N VAL A 20 -11.19 -9.78 3.67
CA VAL A 20 -11.13 -10.67 4.84
C VAL A 20 -12.06 -11.86 4.64
N GLN A 21 -13.31 -11.60 4.23
CA GLN A 21 -14.29 -12.65 3.93
C GLN A 21 -13.80 -13.56 2.80
N ASP A 22 -13.23 -13.02 1.75
CA ASP A 22 -12.68 -13.79 0.64
C ASP A 22 -11.54 -14.71 1.10
N ILE A 23 -10.63 -14.24 1.93
CA ILE A 23 -9.54 -15.04 2.48
C ILE A 23 -10.12 -16.18 3.36
N LEU A 24 -11.03 -15.85 4.27
CA LEU A 24 -11.63 -16.83 5.17
C LEU A 24 -12.41 -17.91 4.42
N GLN A 25 -13.14 -17.53 3.37
CA GLN A 25 -13.99 -18.46 2.61
C GLN A 25 -13.21 -19.22 1.53
N LYS A 26 -12.35 -18.54 0.76
CA LYS A 26 -11.71 -19.10 -0.44
C LYS A 26 -10.36 -19.75 -0.16
N VAL A 27 -9.70 -19.39 0.95
CA VAL A 27 -8.40 -19.94 1.33
C VAL A 27 -8.53 -20.86 2.55
N TYR A 28 -9.07 -20.35 3.64
CA TYR A 28 -9.22 -21.16 4.86
C TYR A 28 -10.40 -22.15 4.79
N GLY A 29 -11.47 -21.81 4.08
CA GLY A 29 -12.61 -22.73 3.88
C GLY A 29 -12.18 -24.08 3.26
N PRO A 30 -11.42 -24.08 2.15
CA PRO A 30 -10.87 -25.30 1.55
C PRO A 30 -9.66 -25.91 2.30
N GLY A 31 -9.23 -25.34 3.44
CA GLY A 31 -8.08 -25.82 4.20
C GLY A 31 -6.70 -25.47 3.61
N GLN A 32 -6.62 -24.46 2.76
CA GLN A 32 -5.36 -24.01 2.13
C GLN A 32 -4.63 -22.92 2.97
N GLY A 33 -5.25 -22.42 4.03
CA GLY A 33 -4.62 -21.47 4.94
C GLY A 33 -3.63 -22.17 5.88
N THR A 34 -2.45 -21.59 6.04
CA THR A 34 -1.36 -22.19 6.85
C THR A 34 -1.10 -21.49 8.17
N GLY A 35 -1.61 -20.28 8.37
CA GLY A 35 -1.48 -19.50 9.61
C GLY A 35 -2.72 -19.56 10.49
N PRO A 36 -2.67 -18.95 11.69
CA PRO A 36 -3.82 -18.83 12.57
C PRO A 36 -4.96 -18.05 11.91
N LYS A 37 -6.14 -18.66 11.86
CA LYS A 37 -7.33 -18.10 11.19
C LYS A 37 -7.81 -16.80 11.83
N ASP A 38 -7.61 -16.65 13.14
CA ASP A 38 -7.98 -15.49 13.93
C ASP A 38 -7.04 -14.28 13.72
N GLU A 39 -5.91 -14.48 13.05
CA GLU A 39 -5.03 -13.39 12.64
C GLU A 39 -5.46 -12.72 11.32
N VAL A 40 -6.35 -13.35 10.56
CA VAL A 40 -6.87 -12.77 9.31
C VAL A 40 -7.61 -11.48 9.62
N GLY A 41 -7.19 -10.39 9.00
CA GLY A 41 -7.69 -9.05 9.26
C GLY A 41 -6.82 -8.23 10.22
N GLN A 42 -5.93 -8.85 10.99
CA GLN A 42 -5.01 -8.11 11.86
C GLN A 42 -3.99 -7.29 11.05
N VAL A 43 -3.43 -6.25 11.66
CA VAL A 43 -2.58 -5.25 11.00
C VAL A 43 -1.41 -5.88 10.23
N LEU A 44 -0.66 -6.81 10.85
CA LEU A 44 0.50 -7.41 10.21
C LEU A 44 0.11 -8.35 9.07
N TYR A 45 -0.97 -9.11 9.27
CA TYR A 45 -1.52 -9.96 8.22
C TYR A 45 -1.95 -9.12 7.00
N MET A 46 -2.73 -8.08 7.24
CA MET A 46 -3.23 -7.21 6.17
C MET A 46 -2.12 -6.42 5.49
N ARG A 47 -1.03 -6.10 6.18
CA ARG A 47 0.15 -5.50 5.57
C ARG A 47 0.76 -6.42 4.50
N GLY A 48 0.85 -7.72 4.80
CA GLY A 48 1.27 -8.72 3.82
C GLY A 48 0.32 -8.80 2.63
N VAL A 49 -0.98 -8.88 2.88
CA VAL A 49 -2.03 -8.93 1.84
C VAL A 49 -1.98 -7.70 0.93
N VAL A 50 -1.89 -6.51 1.50
CA VAL A 50 -1.75 -5.24 0.73
C VAL A 50 -0.46 -5.25 -0.09
N GLY A 51 0.67 -5.67 0.49
CA GLY A 51 1.94 -5.74 -0.23
C GLY A 51 1.87 -6.66 -1.45
N VAL A 52 1.27 -7.84 -1.31
CA VAL A 52 1.05 -8.77 -2.43
C VAL A 52 0.11 -8.19 -3.47
N MET A 53 -0.99 -7.56 -3.05
CA MET A 53 -1.93 -6.90 -3.97
C MET A 53 -1.22 -5.83 -4.80
N LEU A 54 -0.42 -4.96 -4.18
CA LEU A 54 0.34 -3.93 -4.89
C LEU A 54 1.35 -4.52 -5.87
N ALA A 55 2.03 -5.62 -5.51
CA ALA A 55 2.95 -6.32 -6.40
C ALA A 55 2.24 -6.91 -7.61
N VAL A 56 1.08 -7.56 -7.40
CA VAL A 56 0.25 -8.11 -8.48
C VAL A 56 -0.25 -7.01 -9.42
N GLU A 57 -0.72 -5.89 -8.87
CA GLU A 57 -1.16 -4.75 -9.69
C GLU A 57 -0.02 -4.09 -10.47
N ALA A 58 1.20 -4.07 -9.92
CA ALA A 58 2.39 -3.62 -10.64
C ALA A 58 2.71 -4.53 -11.83
N VAL A 59 2.68 -5.86 -11.64
CA VAL A 59 2.86 -6.81 -12.74
C VAL A 59 1.75 -6.67 -13.78
N ARG A 60 0.49 -6.52 -13.34
CA ARG A 60 -0.65 -6.30 -14.26
C ARG A 60 -0.45 -5.02 -15.08
N ARG A 61 -0.03 -3.93 -14.43
CA ARG A 61 0.27 -2.67 -15.09
C ARG A 61 1.41 -2.80 -16.11
N ALA A 62 2.47 -3.53 -15.77
CA ALA A 62 3.57 -3.84 -16.67
C ALA A 62 3.08 -4.68 -17.87
N GLN A 63 2.27 -5.69 -17.63
CA GLN A 63 1.70 -6.52 -18.70
C GLN A 63 0.76 -5.76 -19.64
N GLU A 64 0.01 -4.79 -19.13
CA GLU A 64 -0.81 -3.90 -19.97
C GLU A 64 0.05 -3.13 -20.98
N ARG A 65 1.25 -2.72 -20.60
CA ARG A 65 2.17 -1.97 -21.48
C ARG A 65 3.03 -2.88 -22.35
N PHE A 66 3.63 -3.91 -21.78
CA PHE A 66 4.67 -4.70 -22.43
C PHE A 66 4.19 -6.03 -23.01
N GLY A 67 2.95 -6.40 -22.76
CA GLY A 67 2.27 -7.59 -23.33
C GLY A 67 1.62 -8.47 -22.28
N LYS A 68 0.31 -8.67 -22.42
CA LYS A 68 -0.48 -9.55 -21.56
C LYS A 68 0.01 -10.98 -21.58
N GLY A 69 0.04 -11.63 -20.42
CA GLY A 69 0.42 -13.03 -20.25
C GLY A 69 1.92 -13.31 -20.39
N LYS A 70 2.74 -12.30 -20.64
CA LYS A 70 4.19 -12.46 -20.69
C LYS A 70 4.80 -12.41 -19.28
N VAL A 71 5.90 -13.14 -19.11
CA VAL A 71 6.78 -12.96 -17.95
C VAL A 71 7.46 -11.59 -18.07
N MET A 72 7.40 -10.81 -17.00
CA MET A 72 8.00 -9.47 -16.96
C MET A 72 9.43 -9.52 -16.46
N THR A 73 10.31 -8.70 -17.06
CA THR A 73 11.66 -8.47 -16.53
C THR A 73 11.61 -7.63 -15.25
N THR A 74 12.71 -7.58 -14.52
CA THR A 74 12.84 -6.74 -13.31
C THR A 74 12.56 -5.27 -13.61
N GLU A 75 13.08 -4.75 -14.74
CA GLU A 75 12.87 -3.36 -15.17
C GLU A 75 11.40 -3.10 -15.48
N GLN A 76 10.72 -4.04 -16.13
CA GLN A 76 9.29 -3.93 -16.44
C GLN A 76 8.42 -3.97 -15.17
N VAL A 77 8.77 -4.83 -14.20
CA VAL A 77 8.08 -4.86 -12.90
C VAL A 77 8.33 -3.55 -12.13
N ARG A 78 9.58 -3.06 -12.12
CA ARG A 78 9.91 -1.75 -11.55
C ARG A 78 9.07 -0.64 -12.19
N TRP A 79 8.98 -0.63 -13.52
CA TRP A 79 8.12 0.32 -14.22
C TRP A 79 6.66 0.22 -13.74
N GLY A 80 6.14 -0.99 -13.56
CA GLY A 80 4.80 -1.22 -13.04
C GLY A 80 4.60 -0.65 -11.63
N LEU A 81 5.58 -0.85 -10.73
CA LEU A 81 5.58 -0.28 -9.39
C LEU A 81 5.64 1.26 -9.40
N GLU A 82 6.40 1.84 -10.31
CA GLU A 82 6.54 3.29 -10.49
C GLU A 82 5.37 3.93 -11.26
N ASN A 83 4.39 3.15 -11.69
CA ASN A 83 3.21 3.61 -12.43
C ASN A 83 1.90 3.04 -11.86
N LEU A 84 1.88 2.71 -10.58
CA LEU A 84 0.64 2.35 -9.90
C LEU A 84 -0.31 3.54 -9.87
N ASN A 85 -1.57 3.26 -10.17
CA ASN A 85 -2.66 4.20 -10.00
C ASN A 85 -3.91 3.41 -9.57
N LEU A 86 -4.08 3.30 -8.27
CA LEU A 86 -5.18 2.60 -7.62
C LEU A 86 -6.11 3.65 -7.02
N ASP A 87 -7.11 4.07 -7.77
CA ASP A 87 -8.17 4.93 -7.27
C ASP A 87 -9.13 4.15 -6.36
N GLN A 88 -10.07 4.85 -5.73
CA GLN A 88 -11.04 4.23 -4.83
C GLN A 88 -11.88 3.17 -5.54
N LYS A 89 -12.33 3.44 -6.76
CA LYS A 89 -13.13 2.50 -7.56
C LYS A 89 -12.39 1.19 -7.82
N LYS A 90 -11.11 1.28 -8.11
CA LYS A 90 -10.27 0.09 -8.34
C LYS A 90 -10.02 -0.69 -7.04
N LEU A 91 -9.79 0.00 -5.92
CA LEU A 91 -9.67 -0.63 -4.61
C LEU A 91 -10.96 -1.34 -4.20
N ASP A 92 -12.11 -0.73 -4.43
CA ASP A 92 -13.42 -1.35 -4.16
C ASP A 92 -13.63 -2.60 -5.02
N ALA A 93 -13.29 -2.53 -6.31
CA ALA A 93 -13.39 -3.68 -7.22
C ALA A 93 -12.44 -4.84 -6.85
N LEU A 94 -11.31 -4.54 -6.20
CA LEU A 94 -10.36 -5.53 -5.69
C LEU A 94 -10.74 -6.06 -4.29
N GLY A 95 -11.82 -5.57 -3.68
CA GLY A 95 -12.27 -5.96 -2.35
C GLY A 95 -11.55 -5.25 -1.19
N PHE A 96 -10.79 -4.18 -1.48
CA PHE A 96 -9.99 -3.43 -0.50
C PHE A 96 -10.68 -2.15 0.02
N ALA A 97 -11.99 -2.03 -0.19
CA ALA A 97 -12.78 -0.95 0.40
C ALA A 97 -12.55 -0.86 1.92
N GLY A 98 -12.27 0.34 2.42
CA GLY A 98 -12.02 0.58 3.84
C GLY A 98 -10.68 0.07 4.40
N VAL A 99 -9.93 -0.74 3.65
CA VAL A 99 -8.64 -1.31 4.06
C VAL A 99 -7.50 -0.32 3.85
N MET A 100 -7.52 0.38 2.74
CA MET A 100 -6.51 1.38 2.40
C MET A 100 -7.12 2.53 1.59
N ARG A 101 -6.37 3.60 1.47
CA ARG A 101 -6.72 4.75 0.63
C ARG A 101 -6.06 4.64 -0.74
N PRO A 102 -6.53 5.42 -1.74
CA PRO A 102 -5.91 5.46 -3.05
C PRO A 102 -4.40 5.61 -3.02
N VAL A 103 -3.73 4.91 -3.92
CA VAL A 103 -2.28 4.90 -4.07
C VAL A 103 -1.91 5.28 -5.50
N SER A 104 -1.01 6.23 -5.62
CA SER A 104 -0.42 6.62 -6.89
C SER A 104 1.10 6.76 -6.71
N THR A 105 1.86 6.12 -7.59
CA THR A 105 3.31 6.19 -7.58
C THR A 105 3.83 6.72 -8.91
N SER A 106 5.02 7.29 -8.87
CA SER A 106 5.78 7.64 -10.06
C SER A 106 7.25 7.31 -9.85
N CYS A 107 8.04 7.36 -10.91
CA CYS A 107 9.49 7.20 -10.83
C CYS A 107 10.18 8.21 -9.88
N GLN A 108 9.58 9.35 -9.63
CA GLN A 108 10.13 10.39 -8.76
C GLN A 108 9.46 10.43 -7.37
N ASP A 109 8.29 9.84 -7.23
CA ASP A 109 7.53 9.82 -5.98
C ASP A 109 7.04 8.40 -5.70
N HIS A 110 7.71 7.70 -4.80
CA HIS A 110 7.38 6.35 -4.35
C HIS A 110 6.55 6.34 -3.06
N MET A 111 6.11 7.49 -2.54
CA MET A 111 5.32 7.56 -1.30
C MET A 111 3.98 6.85 -1.43
N GLY A 112 3.37 6.94 -2.60
CA GLY A 112 2.13 6.26 -2.93
C GLY A 112 0.88 6.91 -2.34
N SER A 113 0.87 7.20 -1.03
CA SER A 113 -0.28 7.78 -0.33
C SER A 113 0.19 8.70 0.80
N THR A 114 -0.55 9.78 1.03
CA THR A 114 -0.30 10.74 2.11
C THR A 114 -1.37 10.68 3.21
N TYR A 115 -2.19 9.63 3.21
CA TYR A 115 -3.26 9.45 4.17
C TYR A 115 -2.79 8.70 5.41
N ALA A 116 -3.29 9.13 6.57
CA ALA A 116 -3.10 8.46 7.84
C ALA A 116 -4.39 8.50 8.68
N ARG A 117 -4.47 7.62 9.67
CA ARG A 117 -5.62 7.47 10.55
C ARG A 117 -5.16 7.14 11.96
N ILE A 118 -5.93 7.54 12.96
CA ILE A 118 -5.61 7.26 14.36
C ILE A 118 -6.37 6.03 14.83
N HIS A 119 -5.65 5.14 15.51
CA HIS A 119 -6.18 4.00 16.25
C HIS A 119 -5.96 4.22 17.73
N THR A 120 -6.92 3.83 18.53
CA THR A 120 -6.81 3.87 19.99
C THR A 120 -7.06 2.48 20.57
N TRP A 121 -6.17 2.05 21.45
CA TRP A 121 -6.29 0.80 22.19
C TRP A 121 -7.31 0.95 23.33
N ASP A 122 -8.35 0.14 23.33
CA ASP A 122 -9.39 0.18 24.36
C ASP A 122 -9.12 -0.71 25.60
N GLY A 123 -8.01 -1.43 25.57
CA GLY A 123 -7.63 -2.41 26.58
C GLY A 123 -7.72 -3.85 26.09
N ALA A 124 -8.44 -4.10 24.99
CA ALA A 124 -8.64 -5.42 24.40
C ALA A 124 -8.32 -5.43 22.89
N LYS A 125 -8.67 -4.37 22.17
CA LYS A 125 -8.45 -4.25 20.72
C LYS A 125 -8.15 -2.82 20.28
N TRP A 126 -7.63 -2.68 19.08
CA TRP A 126 -7.46 -1.41 18.42
C TRP A 126 -8.75 -1.01 17.71
N ASN A 127 -9.18 0.21 17.95
CA ASN A 127 -10.36 0.79 17.32
C ASN A 127 -9.98 2.03 16.54
N PHE A 128 -10.63 2.26 15.40
CA PHE A 128 -10.52 3.53 14.69
C PHE A 128 -11.10 4.65 15.54
N SER A 129 -10.32 5.67 15.84
CA SER A 129 -10.73 6.83 16.65
C SER A 129 -10.75 8.13 15.86
N SER A 130 -10.42 8.08 14.57
CA SER A 130 -10.55 9.22 13.66
C SER A 130 -10.96 8.78 12.27
N ASP A 131 -11.41 9.73 11.46
CA ASP A 131 -11.42 9.62 10.01
C ASP A 131 -10.00 9.67 9.44
N TRP A 132 -9.90 9.56 8.12
CA TRP A 132 -8.64 9.71 7.42
C TRP A 132 -8.20 11.16 7.38
N TYR A 133 -6.96 11.40 7.75
CA TYR A 133 -6.26 12.66 7.53
C TYR A 133 -5.39 12.55 6.30
N GLN A 134 -5.34 13.59 5.50
CA GLN A 134 -4.39 13.72 4.41
C GLN A 134 -3.33 14.74 4.80
N ALA A 135 -2.07 14.42 4.61
CA ALA A 135 -1.00 15.39 4.77
C ALA A 135 -1.13 16.49 3.70
N ASP A 136 -0.80 17.72 4.08
CA ASP A 136 -0.71 18.83 3.11
C ASP A 136 0.52 18.60 2.21
N GLU A 137 0.25 18.19 0.98
CA GLU A 137 1.28 17.87 0.00
C GLU A 137 2.12 19.08 -0.39
N GLN A 138 1.58 20.31 -0.30
CA GLN A 138 2.33 21.52 -0.59
C GLN A 138 3.43 21.78 0.46
N ILE A 139 3.22 21.29 1.68
CA ILE A 139 4.20 21.36 2.76
C ILE A 139 5.14 20.15 2.72
N ILE A 140 4.58 18.95 2.64
CA ILE A 140 5.35 17.71 2.82
C ILE A 140 6.28 17.43 1.63
N LYS A 141 5.81 17.61 0.39
CA LYS A 141 6.62 17.28 -0.79
C LYS A 141 7.93 18.09 -0.90
N PRO A 142 7.94 19.42 -0.68
CA PRO A 142 9.19 20.17 -0.63
C PRO A 142 10.15 19.71 0.47
N MET A 143 9.63 19.36 1.65
CA MET A 143 10.46 18.86 2.76
C MET A 143 11.09 17.50 2.41
N VAL A 144 10.31 16.57 1.86
CA VAL A 144 10.81 15.26 1.41
C VAL A 144 11.87 15.44 0.31
N LYS A 145 11.59 16.33 -0.66
CA LYS A 145 12.56 16.62 -1.72
C LYS A 145 13.87 17.17 -1.17
N ALA A 146 13.82 18.15 -0.29
CA ALA A 146 15.01 18.75 0.32
C ALA A 146 15.82 17.71 1.12
N ALA A 147 15.16 16.84 1.89
CA ALA A 147 15.82 15.77 2.63
C ALA A 147 16.46 14.74 1.69
N ALA A 148 15.78 14.37 0.61
CA ALA A 148 16.30 13.44 -0.39
C ALA A 148 17.51 14.03 -1.16
N ASP A 149 17.44 15.31 -1.53
CA ASP A 149 18.55 16.01 -2.22
C ASP A 149 19.78 16.08 -1.31
N LYS A 150 19.59 16.44 -0.04
CA LYS A 150 20.67 16.45 0.94
C LYS A 150 21.30 15.06 1.11
N TYR A 151 20.47 14.02 1.32
CA TYR A 151 20.97 12.65 1.47
C TYR A 151 21.75 12.17 0.24
N ALA A 152 21.22 12.42 -0.95
CA ALA A 152 21.91 12.07 -2.20
C ALA A 152 23.26 12.77 -2.33
N GLY A 153 23.34 14.06 -1.99
CA GLY A 153 24.59 14.81 -1.96
C GLY A 153 25.60 14.26 -0.95
N ASP A 154 25.17 14.04 0.30
CA ASP A 154 26.03 13.50 1.38
C ASP A 154 26.58 12.11 1.03
N LYS A 155 25.79 11.29 0.32
CA LYS A 155 26.16 9.93 -0.08
C LYS A 155 26.74 9.83 -1.50
N LYS A 156 26.85 10.92 -2.22
CA LYS A 156 27.31 10.97 -3.63
C LYS A 156 26.51 10.03 -4.53
N LEU A 157 25.18 9.97 -4.33
CA LEU A 157 24.29 9.16 -5.15
C LEU A 157 23.82 9.95 -6.36
N THR A 158 23.87 9.32 -7.54
CA THR A 158 23.27 9.88 -8.75
C THR A 158 21.76 9.64 -8.69
N ARG A 159 20.97 10.71 -8.74
CA ARG A 159 19.51 10.61 -8.86
C ARG A 159 19.13 10.32 -10.30
N ARG A 160 18.08 9.55 -10.48
CA ARG A 160 17.49 9.36 -11.81
C ARG A 160 16.92 10.69 -12.31
N ALA A 161 17.26 11.03 -13.54
CA ALA A 161 16.67 12.18 -14.20
C ALA A 161 15.22 11.85 -14.66
N PRO A 162 14.36 12.87 -14.86
CA PRO A 162 12.99 12.63 -15.32
C PRO A 162 12.90 11.83 -16.63
N GLU A 163 13.87 12.01 -17.53
CA GLU A 163 14.00 11.27 -18.79
C GLU A 163 14.26 9.78 -18.59
N ASP A 164 14.97 9.39 -17.52
CA ASP A 164 15.24 7.99 -17.15
C ASP A 164 14.00 7.26 -16.61
N CYS A 165 12.93 8.00 -16.36
CA CYS A 165 11.68 7.48 -15.83
C CYS A 165 10.74 6.90 -16.91
N GLN A 166 11.10 7.03 -18.19
CA GLN A 166 10.24 6.62 -19.31
C GLN A 166 10.54 5.20 -19.81
N SER A 167 11.58 4.58 -19.32
CA SER A 167 12.05 3.24 -19.76
C SER A 167 11.32 2.11 -19.06
#